data_d36f845c267a887bcc128ab8b0af950b
#
_entry.id   d36f845c267a887bcc128ab8b0af950b
#
_cell.length_a   1.000
_cell.length_b   1.000
_cell.length_c   1.000
_cell.angle_alpha   90.00
_cell.angle_beta   90.00
_cell.angle_gamma   90.00
#
_symmetry.space_group_name_H-M   'P 1'
#
loop_
_entity.id
_entity.type
_entity.pdbx_description
1 polymer ?
#
loop_
_entity_poly.entity_id
_entity_poly.type
_entity_poly.pdbx_seq_one_letter_code
_entity_poly.pdbx_strand_id
1 'polypeptide(L)'
;MVTLTIDNRIVTVPEGTTILEAARTARIEIPTMCYLKEINEIGACRLCIVEVEGQERLIPSCNNVVAEGMVIHTHSPRVREARRVNLRLLLSQHEIRCTKCTRSGNCRLQQLANDYNLLGEHYIKDLRNIPTDFSNPVVRIENRCVRCMRCVQICDKVQGMHVWDLMGTGSHTTIGVGKYRTMGESDCTFCGQCVVHCPVGGLQEHDDTGKVFDALADPNKITVVQMAPAVRVAWAEYYHLTPEFASAERMVTALKQMGFDYVFDTNFTADLTIMEEGSEFVDRFTHRERYTWPMFTSCCPGWVRFLKGQFPDYTDNLSTAKSPQQMFGALAKSYFAEKIGVDPKRIFVVSIMPCTAKKSEAALPTMRTVSDDPDGDVVLTTREIVRMFRGEQINPATMEETPFDSPLGTGTGAAVIFGASGGVMDAALRSAYYLVTGSNPDPDAFSAIRGVKGWKEATFTIPKVGDLSVAVVSGLSNARQLMTDLEEGRVHYDFVEVMACPGGCAGGGGQPIHDGTEMAEARGNVLWNIDKKSPVRFSHENPEIQTLYREYLRAPLSGRSHHLLHTDHEGWKMPNQK
;
A
#
# COMPACT_ATOMS: atom_id res chain seq x y z
N MET A 1 24.68 25.61 -14.78
CA MET A 1 25.40 24.32 -14.83
C MET A 1 26.68 24.47 -14.04
N VAL A 2 27.07 23.45 -13.28
CA VAL A 2 28.28 23.39 -12.46
C VAL A 2 29.10 22.20 -12.94
N THR A 3 30.41 22.39 -13.16
CA THR A 3 31.34 21.33 -13.58
C THR A 3 32.29 20.99 -12.45
N LEU A 4 32.39 19.71 -12.13
CA LEU A 4 33.21 19.20 -11.02
C LEU A 4 33.86 17.87 -11.39
N THR A 5 34.76 17.39 -10.56
CA THR A 5 35.41 16.09 -10.73
C THR A 5 35.03 15.16 -9.57
N ILE A 6 34.50 13.95 -9.90
CA ILE A 6 34.22 12.89 -8.91
C ILE A 6 34.99 11.64 -9.31
N ASP A 7 35.90 11.17 -8.43
CA ASP A 7 36.76 9.99 -8.66
C ASP A 7 37.40 10.02 -10.08
N ASN A 8 38.02 11.14 -10.43
CA ASN A 8 38.69 11.42 -11.72
C ASN A 8 37.72 11.49 -12.94
N ARG A 9 36.39 11.54 -12.74
CA ARG A 9 35.42 11.75 -13.81
C ARG A 9 34.89 13.19 -13.77
N ILE A 10 34.91 13.86 -14.91
CA ILE A 10 34.31 15.19 -15.06
C ILE A 10 32.80 15.03 -15.17
N VAL A 11 32.05 15.76 -14.35
CA VAL A 11 30.61 15.70 -14.24
C VAL A 11 30.05 17.12 -14.32
N THR A 12 29.07 17.34 -15.19
CA THR A 12 28.37 18.63 -15.31
C THR A 12 26.89 18.44 -14.97
N VAL A 13 26.41 19.18 -14.00
CA VAL A 13 25.03 19.09 -13.47
C VAL A 13 24.44 20.48 -13.26
N PRO A 14 23.11 20.60 -13.10
CA PRO A 14 22.48 21.86 -12.72
C PRO A 14 23.02 22.40 -11.37
N GLU A 15 23.03 23.71 -11.23
CA GLU A 15 23.30 24.35 -9.95
C GLU A 15 22.26 23.92 -8.89
N GLY A 16 22.68 23.75 -7.64
CA GLY A 16 21.84 23.23 -6.56
C GLY A 16 21.74 21.71 -6.48
N THR A 17 22.34 20.96 -7.42
CA THR A 17 22.41 19.50 -7.36
C THR A 17 23.27 19.05 -6.16
N THR A 18 22.81 18.03 -5.41
CA THR A 18 23.63 17.46 -4.32
C THR A 18 24.78 16.62 -4.88
N ILE A 19 25.86 16.49 -4.11
CA ILE A 19 27.01 15.65 -4.46
C ILE A 19 26.56 14.19 -4.75
N LEU A 20 25.59 13.67 -3.97
CA LEU A 20 25.06 12.33 -4.16
C LEU A 20 24.38 12.17 -5.52
N GLU A 21 23.54 13.11 -5.90
CA GLU A 21 22.82 13.07 -7.18
C GLU A 21 23.78 13.30 -8.36
N ALA A 22 24.78 14.18 -8.21
CA ALA A 22 25.83 14.34 -9.20
C ALA A 22 26.66 13.05 -9.40
N ALA A 23 26.98 12.34 -8.33
CA ALA A 23 27.65 11.03 -8.41
C ALA A 23 26.80 9.99 -9.14
N ARG A 24 25.47 9.93 -8.85
CA ARG A 24 24.54 9.04 -9.54
C ARG A 24 24.44 9.31 -11.03
N THR A 25 24.43 10.59 -11.44
CA THR A 25 24.48 10.97 -12.87
C THR A 25 25.72 10.43 -13.56
N ALA A 26 26.86 10.38 -12.84
CA ALA A 26 28.10 9.79 -13.33
C ALA A 26 28.18 8.26 -13.16
N ARG A 27 27.11 7.60 -12.71
CA ARG A 27 27.05 6.17 -12.35
C ARG A 27 28.10 5.77 -11.30
N ILE A 28 28.32 6.67 -10.33
CA ILE A 28 29.17 6.42 -9.16
C ILE A 28 28.25 6.16 -7.95
N GLU A 29 28.38 4.98 -7.37
CA GLU A 29 27.59 4.53 -6.21
C GLU A 29 28.21 5.07 -4.91
N ILE A 30 27.42 5.82 -4.14
CA ILE A 30 27.77 6.23 -2.77
C ILE A 30 26.75 5.57 -1.81
N PRO A 31 27.22 4.81 -0.79
CA PRO A 31 26.31 4.09 0.09
C PRO A 31 25.46 5.04 0.93
N THR A 32 24.16 4.75 1.01
CA THR A 32 23.20 5.49 1.83
C THR A 32 22.36 4.54 2.67
N MET A 33 21.77 5.03 3.75
CA MET A 33 20.76 4.32 4.54
C MET A 33 19.59 5.22 4.94
N CYS A 34 19.85 6.47 5.32
CA CYS A 34 18.77 7.40 5.69
C CYS A 34 18.18 8.16 4.49
N TYR A 35 18.89 8.29 3.40
CA TYR A 35 18.51 9.12 2.26
C TYR A 35 17.25 8.61 1.54
N LEU A 36 16.30 9.52 1.35
CA LEU A 36 15.18 9.43 0.42
C LEU A 36 15.11 10.78 -0.29
N LYS A 37 15.22 10.79 -1.61
CA LYS A 37 15.24 12.02 -2.41
C LYS A 37 14.02 12.89 -2.11
N GLU A 38 14.23 14.19 -1.89
CA GLU A 38 13.21 15.20 -1.56
C GLU A 38 12.43 14.96 -0.24
N ILE A 39 12.53 13.76 0.32
CA ILE A 39 11.79 13.39 1.53
C ILE A 39 12.70 13.43 2.76
N ASN A 40 13.85 12.75 2.73
CA ASN A 40 14.74 12.63 3.90
C ASN A 40 16.21 12.79 3.51
N GLU A 41 16.70 14.03 3.48
CA GLU A 41 18.06 14.41 3.08
C GLU A 41 18.87 14.98 4.25
N ILE A 42 18.66 14.44 5.46
CA ILE A 42 19.18 14.99 6.72
C ILE A 42 20.60 14.55 7.07
N GLY A 43 21.20 13.64 6.32
CA GLY A 43 22.55 13.15 6.57
C GLY A 43 22.76 12.40 7.89
N ALA A 44 21.69 11.80 8.49
CA ALA A 44 21.73 11.20 9.83
C ALA A 44 22.69 10.00 9.95
N CYS A 45 22.73 9.11 8.97
CA CYS A 45 23.51 7.87 9.04
C CYS A 45 25.02 8.04 8.78
N ARG A 46 25.43 9.15 8.18
CA ARG A 46 26.83 9.45 7.84
C ARG A 46 27.54 8.39 6.98
N LEU A 47 26.81 7.59 6.22
CA LEU A 47 27.39 6.61 5.30
C LEU A 47 27.73 7.20 3.94
N CYS A 48 27.04 8.27 3.55
CA CYS A 48 27.27 8.97 2.29
C CYS A 48 28.42 10.00 2.34
N ILE A 49 29.28 9.96 3.35
CA ILE A 49 30.41 10.88 3.48
C ILE A 49 31.39 10.72 2.33
N VAL A 50 31.94 11.85 1.89
CA VAL A 50 32.96 11.98 0.84
C VAL A 50 34.05 12.92 1.30
N GLU A 51 35.22 12.80 0.66
CA GLU A 51 36.35 13.72 0.82
C GLU A 51 36.32 14.74 -0.31
N VAL A 52 36.46 16.01 0.02
CA VAL A 52 36.55 17.11 -0.93
C VAL A 52 37.94 17.72 -0.80
N GLU A 53 38.66 17.85 -1.90
CA GLU A 53 40.01 18.46 -1.88
C GLU A 53 39.96 19.88 -1.31
N GLY A 54 40.95 20.20 -0.48
CA GLY A 54 41.00 21.49 0.20
C GLY A 54 40.12 21.59 1.47
N GLN A 55 39.34 20.54 1.81
CA GLN A 55 38.55 20.50 3.05
C GLN A 55 39.10 19.47 4.04
N GLU A 56 39.29 19.89 5.30
CA GLU A 56 39.73 18.99 6.36
C GLU A 56 38.69 17.95 6.76
N ARG A 57 37.40 18.28 6.67
CA ARG A 57 36.32 17.43 7.15
C ARG A 57 35.67 16.65 6.00
N LEU A 58 35.36 15.39 6.27
CA LEU A 58 34.48 14.61 5.40
C LEU A 58 33.06 15.16 5.52
N ILE A 59 32.39 15.36 4.37
CA ILE A 59 31.04 15.90 4.32
C ILE A 59 30.04 14.86 3.80
N PRO A 60 28.78 14.86 4.26
CA PRO A 60 27.76 13.98 3.71
C PRO A 60 27.32 14.46 2.32
N SER A 61 27.37 13.57 1.33
CA SER A 61 27.02 13.91 -0.06
C SER A 61 25.52 14.13 -0.30
N CYS A 62 24.65 13.58 0.56
CA CYS A 62 23.21 13.61 0.36
C CYS A 62 22.53 14.97 0.62
N ASN A 63 23.21 15.90 1.31
CA ASN A 63 22.69 17.22 1.66
C ASN A 63 23.71 18.36 1.48
N ASN A 64 24.81 18.09 0.79
CA ASN A 64 25.75 19.13 0.36
C ASN A 64 25.68 19.26 -1.16
N VAL A 65 25.56 20.50 -1.62
CA VAL A 65 25.46 20.82 -3.04
C VAL A 65 26.85 20.92 -3.68
N VAL A 66 26.92 20.68 -4.97
CA VAL A 66 28.15 20.81 -5.77
C VAL A 66 28.52 22.28 -5.98
N ALA A 67 29.82 22.54 -6.15
CA ALA A 67 30.36 23.84 -6.53
C ALA A 67 31.32 23.68 -7.73
N GLU A 68 31.49 24.77 -8.49
CA GLU A 68 32.38 24.79 -9.68
C GLU A 68 33.82 24.42 -9.29
N GLY A 69 34.42 23.52 -10.06
CA GLY A 69 35.80 23.05 -9.87
C GLY A 69 36.01 22.14 -8.66
N MET A 70 34.97 21.72 -7.93
CA MET A 70 35.06 20.83 -6.78
C MET A 70 35.67 19.48 -7.20
N VAL A 71 36.63 18.98 -6.43
CA VAL A 71 37.26 17.65 -6.62
C VAL A 71 36.85 16.75 -5.46
N ILE A 72 36.20 15.63 -5.75
CA ILE A 72 35.58 14.75 -4.76
C ILE A 72 36.10 13.34 -4.90
N HIS A 73 36.45 12.73 -3.75
CA HIS A 73 36.85 11.33 -3.65
C HIS A 73 35.80 10.57 -2.84
N THR A 74 35.15 9.59 -3.47
CA THR A 74 34.07 8.83 -2.85
C THR A 74 34.53 7.58 -2.09
N HIS A 75 35.80 7.15 -2.30
CA HIS A 75 36.34 5.89 -1.74
C HIS A 75 37.83 5.98 -1.32
N SER A 76 38.32 7.15 -0.90
CA SER A 76 39.64 7.29 -0.35
C SER A 76 39.80 6.41 0.93
N PRO A 77 41.03 6.07 1.35
CA PRO A 77 41.27 5.33 2.60
C PRO A 77 40.59 5.96 3.80
N ARG A 78 40.59 7.29 3.89
CA ARG A 78 39.96 8.08 4.95
C ARG A 78 38.42 7.93 4.92
N VAL A 79 37.82 7.98 3.77
CA VAL A 79 36.37 7.79 3.58
C VAL A 79 35.97 6.37 3.97
N ARG A 80 36.72 5.34 3.55
CA ARG A 80 36.45 3.94 3.88
C ARG A 80 36.48 3.69 5.38
N GLU A 81 37.53 4.18 6.07
CA GLU A 81 37.64 3.99 7.52
C GLU A 81 36.51 4.72 8.27
N ALA A 82 36.18 5.95 7.90
CA ALA A 82 35.09 6.68 8.53
C ALA A 82 33.74 6.00 8.32
N ARG A 83 33.45 5.41 7.15
CA ARG A 83 32.24 4.61 6.92
C ARG A 83 32.20 3.35 7.78
N ARG A 84 33.33 2.64 7.92
CA ARG A 84 33.44 1.49 8.83
C ARG A 84 33.10 1.87 10.26
N VAL A 85 33.65 2.98 10.76
CA VAL A 85 33.34 3.50 12.11
C VAL A 85 31.85 3.81 12.24
N ASN A 86 31.28 4.50 11.28
CA ASN A 86 29.84 4.83 11.31
C ASN A 86 28.96 3.58 11.29
N LEU A 87 29.30 2.56 10.50
CA LEU A 87 28.60 1.28 10.49
C LEU A 87 28.73 0.55 11.83
N ARG A 88 29.92 0.55 12.44
CA ARG A 88 30.12 -0.01 13.77
C ARG A 88 29.23 0.67 14.81
N LEU A 89 29.12 1.99 14.78
CA LEU A 89 28.25 2.75 15.68
C LEU A 89 26.77 2.37 15.48
N LEU A 90 26.31 2.18 14.24
CA LEU A 90 24.94 1.71 13.95
C LEU A 90 24.72 0.27 14.47
N LEU A 91 25.66 -0.63 14.23
CA LEU A 91 25.60 -2.03 14.68
C LEU A 91 25.66 -2.17 16.20
N SER A 92 26.43 -1.31 16.91
CA SER A 92 26.54 -1.34 18.36
C SER A 92 25.22 -1.10 19.09
N GLN A 93 24.27 -0.42 18.45
CA GLN A 93 22.96 -0.11 19.03
C GLN A 93 21.80 -0.90 18.38
N HIS A 94 22.10 -1.76 17.41
CA HIS A 94 21.10 -2.55 16.70
C HIS A 94 21.00 -3.97 17.27
N GLU A 95 19.77 -4.47 17.52
CA GLU A 95 19.54 -5.86 17.88
C GLU A 95 19.81 -6.77 16.69
N ILE A 96 20.96 -7.41 16.66
CA ILE A 96 21.37 -8.31 15.59
C ILE A 96 20.74 -9.70 15.83
N ARG A 97 19.51 -9.89 15.31
CA ARG A 97 18.79 -11.17 15.30
C ARG A 97 18.23 -11.43 13.90
N CYS A 98 19.12 -11.49 12.91
CA CYS A 98 18.73 -11.58 11.50
C CYS A 98 17.87 -12.81 11.20
N THR A 99 18.10 -13.95 11.85
CA THR A 99 17.30 -15.17 11.70
C THR A 99 15.84 -15.04 12.17
N LYS A 100 15.53 -14.03 13.02
CA LYS A 100 14.19 -13.72 13.50
C LYS A 100 13.67 -12.38 12.94
N CYS A 101 14.25 -11.90 11.84
CA CYS A 101 13.91 -10.60 11.27
C CYS A 101 13.22 -10.78 9.93
N THR A 102 12.06 -10.17 9.75
CA THR A 102 11.29 -10.18 8.48
C THR A 102 12.06 -9.55 7.32
N ARG A 103 13.08 -8.73 7.61
CA ARG A 103 13.96 -8.08 6.63
C ARG A 103 15.25 -8.85 6.34
N SER A 104 15.43 -10.07 6.88
CA SER A 104 16.60 -10.89 6.58
C SER A 104 16.70 -11.18 5.07
N GLY A 105 17.88 -10.94 4.48
CA GLY A 105 18.09 -11.03 3.03
C GLY A 105 17.65 -9.80 2.23
N ASN A 106 16.87 -8.90 2.82
CA ASN A 106 16.43 -7.64 2.23
C ASN A 106 16.58 -6.50 3.25
N CYS A 107 17.78 -6.32 3.81
CA CYS A 107 18.08 -5.33 4.83
C CYS A 107 19.34 -4.54 4.45
N ARG A 108 19.21 -3.22 4.30
CA ARG A 108 20.33 -2.36 3.90
C ARG A 108 21.48 -2.39 4.90
N LEU A 109 21.19 -2.47 6.22
CA LEU A 109 22.23 -2.58 7.24
C LEU A 109 22.99 -3.91 7.14
N GLN A 110 22.26 -5.02 6.94
CA GLN A 110 22.87 -6.36 6.76
C GLN A 110 23.78 -6.38 5.54
N GLN A 111 23.31 -5.86 4.40
CA GLN A 111 24.10 -5.76 3.18
C GLN A 111 25.40 -4.96 3.40
N LEU A 112 25.28 -3.75 3.95
CA LEU A 112 26.45 -2.90 4.21
C LEU A 112 27.41 -3.52 5.23
N ALA A 113 26.91 -4.21 6.26
CA ALA A 113 27.76 -4.93 7.21
C ALA A 113 28.55 -6.05 6.53
N ASN A 114 27.94 -6.77 5.60
CA ASN A 114 28.62 -7.77 4.76
C ASN A 114 29.69 -7.12 3.87
N ASP A 115 29.33 -6.08 3.12
CA ASP A 115 30.21 -5.40 2.16
C ASP A 115 31.47 -4.81 2.83
N TYR A 116 31.32 -4.34 4.08
CA TYR A 116 32.43 -3.79 4.87
C TYR A 116 33.10 -4.82 5.81
N ASN A 117 32.71 -6.10 5.73
CA ASN A 117 33.24 -7.21 6.53
C ASN A 117 33.18 -6.94 8.06
N LEU A 118 31.99 -6.56 8.55
CA LEU A 118 31.74 -6.23 9.95
C LEU A 118 30.89 -7.28 10.69
N LEU A 119 30.59 -8.44 10.08
CA LEU A 119 29.71 -9.46 10.66
C LEU A 119 30.31 -10.20 11.87
N GLY A 120 31.64 -10.31 11.91
CA GLY A 120 32.36 -10.98 13.00
C GLY A 120 32.62 -10.09 14.23
N GLU A 121 32.20 -8.83 14.20
CA GLU A 121 32.47 -7.92 15.32
C GLU A 121 31.43 -8.08 16.44
N HIS A 122 31.90 -8.23 17.67
CA HIS A 122 31.08 -8.35 18.85
C HIS A 122 30.99 -7.01 19.58
N TYR A 123 29.76 -6.61 19.90
CA TYR A 123 29.49 -5.39 20.67
C TYR A 123 28.82 -5.74 21.99
N ILE A 124 29.26 -5.13 23.06
CA ILE A 124 28.49 -5.09 24.32
C ILE A 124 27.35 -4.10 24.09
N LYS A 125 26.14 -4.58 24.16
CA LYS A 125 24.94 -3.78 23.84
C LYS A 125 24.13 -3.54 25.10
N ASP A 126 23.85 -2.27 25.38
CA ASP A 126 22.85 -1.85 26.36
C ASP A 126 21.50 -1.66 25.65
N LEU A 127 20.86 -2.79 25.33
CA LEU A 127 19.53 -2.78 24.69
C LEU A 127 18.45 -2.72 25.77
N ARG A 128 17.49 -1.81 25.57
CA ARG A 128 16.36 -1.70 26.48
C ARG A 128 15.46 -2.93 26.39
N ASN A 129 14.95 -3.38 27.53
CA ASN A 129 13.90 -4.40 27.56
C ASN A 129 12.52 -3.72 27.39
N ILE A 130 12.15 -3.41 26.16
CA ILE A 130 10.87 -2.78 25.82
C ILE A 130 9.99 -3.84 25.17
N PRO A 131 8.80 -4.13 25.76
CA PRO A 131 7.83 -5.01 25.12
C PRO A 131 7.40 -4.50 23.75
N THR A 132 7.34 -5.39 22.78
CA THR A 132 6.81 -5.07 21.45
C THR A 132 5.28 -5.19 21.49
N ASP A 133 4.60 -4.13 21.06
CA ASP A 133 3.15 -4.14 20.89
C ASP A 133 2.77 -4.78 19.55
N PHE A 134 2.09 -5.92 19.59
CA PHE A 134 1.57 -6.67 18.45
C PHE A 134 0.06 -6.47 18.24
N SER A 135 -0.59 -5.56 18.93
CA SER A 135 -2.04 -5.36 18.83
C SER A 135 -2.47 -4.61 17.54
N ASN A 136 -1.52 -4.06 16.80
CA ASN A 136 -1.78 -3.18 15.66
C ASN A 136 -1.24 -3.75 14.34
N PRO A 137 -1.82 -3.36 13.19
CA PRO A 137 -1.35 -3.78 11.86
C PRO A 137 0.10 -3.43 11.54
N VAL A 138 0.63 -2.39 12.16
CA VAL A 138 2.03 -1.95 12.04
C VAL A 138 2.71 -2.16 13.40
N VAL A 139 3.77 -2.94 13.39
CA VAL A 139 4.54 -3.32 14.58
C VAL A 139 5.88 -2.62 14.58
N ARG A 140 6.28 -2.04 15.72
CA ARG A 140 7.57 -1.40 15.92
C ARG A 140 8.45 -2.22 16.86
N ILE A 141 9.66 -2.55 16.40
CA ILE A 141 10.69 -3.20 17.20
C ILE A 141 11.80 -2.18 17.48
N GLU A 142 11.77 -1.58 18.67
CA GLU A 142 12.60 -0.43 19.00
C GLU A 142 14.09 -0.70 18.87
N ASN A 143 14.57 -1.83 19.39
CA ASN A 143 15.98 -2.19 19.39
C ASN A 143 16.56 -2.49 17.98
N ARG A 144 15.70 -2.55 16.95
CA ARG A 144 16.12 -2.65 15.56
C ARG A 144 16.16 -1.31 14.83
N CYS A 145 15.75 -0.23 15.50
CA CYS A 145 15.73 1.10 14.91
C CYS A 145 17.14 1.68 14.80
N VAL A 146 17.52 2.14 13.59
CA VAL A 146 18.80 2.84 13.30
C VAL A 146 18.66 4.36 13.29
N ARG A 147 17.54 4.88 13.73
CA ARG A 147 17.26 6.33 13.87
C ARG A 147 17.47 7.13 12.58
N CYS A 148 17.17 6.53 11.44
CA CYS A 148 17.37 7.14 10.12
C CYS A 148 16.35 8.22 9.77
N MET A 149 15.27 8.38 10.54
CA MET A 149 14.19 9.35 10.39
C MET A 149 13.29 9.15 9.15
N ARG A 150 13.49 8.12 8.33
CA ARG A 150 12.65 7.92 7.13
C ARG A 150 11.16 7.81 7.46
N CYS A 151 10.80 7.04 8.51
CA CYS A 151 9.41 6.86 8.93
C CYS A 151 8.76 8.18 9.40
N VAL A 152 9.51 9.05 10.07
CA VAL A 152 9.04 10.38 10.49
C VAL A 152 8.76 11.22 9.25
N GLN A 153 9.75 11.37 8.36
CA GLN A 153 9.62 12.23 7.18
C GLN A 153 8.57 11.75 6.17
N ILE A 154 8.43 10.43 5.99
CA ILE A 154 7.35 9.87 5.16
C ILE A 154 5.97 10.16 5.78
N CYS A 155 5.84 9.98 7.12
CA CYS A 155 4.60 10.24 7.82
C CYS A 155 4.21 11.71 7.79
N ASP A 156 5.21 12.61 7.86
CA ASP A 156 4.99 14.05 7.88
C ASP A 156 4.77 14.62 6.47
N LYS A 157 5.69 14.36 5.54
CA LYS A 157 5.68 15.03 4.22
C LYS A 157 4.74 14.38 3.22
N VAL A 158 4.68 13.03 3.21
CA VAL A 158 3.92 12.29 2.20
C VAL A 158 2.52 11.93 2.71
N GLN A 159 2.40 11.63 4.01
CA GLN A 159 1.13 11.22 4.60
C GLN A 159 0.45 12.34 5.42
N GLY A 160 1.16 13.39 5.81
CA GLY A 160 0.59 14.50 6.58
C GLY A 160 -0.03 14.08 7.93
N MET A 161 0.42 12.94 8.51
CA MET A 161 -0.20 12.33 9.70
C MET A 161 0.54 12.61 11.01
N HIS A 162 1.83 12.93 10.96
CA HIS A 162 2.65 13.30 12.13
C HIS A 162 2.56 12.29 13.30
N VAL A 163 2.48 10.98 13.00
CA VAL A 163 2.36 9.94 14.03
C VAL A 163 3.70 9.68 14.71
N TRP A 164 4.77 9.60 13.89
CA TRP A 164 6.11 9.29 14.38
C TRP A 164 6.86 10.56 14.77
N ASP A 165 7.58 10.49 15.91
CA ASP A 165 8.37 11.61 16.43
C ASP A 165 9.65 11.11 17.09
N LEU A 166 10.58 12.04 17.36
CA LEU A 166 11.77 11.82 18.19
C LEU A 166 11.37 11.82 19.66
N MET A 167 11.72 10.74 20.34
CA MET A 167 11.44 10.53 21.76
C MET A 167 12.74 10.42 22.53
N GLY A 168 12.75 10.90 23.77
CA GLY A 168 13.93 10.87 24.64
C GLY A 168 15.04 11.85 24.22
N THR A 169 16.18 11.77 24.90
CA THR A 169 17.32 12.65 24.69
C THR A 169 18.65 11.89 24.74
N GLY A 170 19.69 12.41 24.12
CA GLY A 170 21.04 11.84 24.14
C GLY A 170 21.08 10.40 23.60
N SER A 171 21.73 9.49 24.32
CA SER A 171 21.83 8.08 23.97
C SER A 171 20.49 7.34 24.01
N HIS A 172 19.51 7.89 24.70
CA HIS A 172 18.16 7.35 24.81
C HIS A 172 17.20 7.87 23.72
N THR A 173 17.70 8.66 22.78
CA THR A 173 16.87 9.10 21.64
C THR A 173 16.41 7.90 20.83
N THR A 174 15.11 7.87 20.53
CA THR A 174 14.47 6.82 19.72
C THR A 174 13.37 7.44 18.87
N ILE A 175 12.81 6.66 17.95
CA ILE A 175 11.61 7.05 17.20
C ILE A 175 10.41 6.38 17.87
N GLY A 176 9.37 7.12 18.16
CA GLY A 176 8.15 6.61 18.78
C GLY A 176 6.91 7.32 18.29
N VAL A 177 5.74 6.91 18.79
CA VAL A 177 4.50 7.67 18.56
C VAL A 177 4.52 8.92 19.42
N GLY A 178 4.20 10.06 18.82
CA GLY A 178 4.24 11.37 19.48
C GLY A 178 3.50 11.38 20.82
N LYS A 179 3.99 12.16 21.79
CA LYS A 179 3.46 12.27 23.16
C LYS A 179 3.51 10.96 23.97
N TYR A 180 4.43 10.03 23.66
CA TYR A 180 4.58 8.73 24.33
C TYR A 180 3.33 7.84 24.29
N ARG A 181 2.47 8.02 23.29
CA ARG A 181 1.29 7.17 23.07
C ARG A 181 1.66 5.83 22.44
N THR A 182 0.76 4.88 22.56
CA THR A 182 0.80 3.65 21.76
C THR A 182 0.29 3.94 20.33
N MET A 183 0.53 3.02 19.41
CA MET A 183 0.01 3.13 18.04
C MET A 183 -1.53 3.15 18.03
N GLY A 184 -2.16 2.32 18.87
CA GLY A 184 -3.61 2.23 19.00
C GLY A 184 -4.28 3.49 19.59
N GLU A 185 -3.54 4.31 20.34
CA GLU A 185 -4.02 5.59 20.89
C GLU A 185 -3.82 6.78 19.92
N SER A 186 -3.24 6.54 18.76
CA SER A 186 -3.02 7.55 17.74
C SER A 186 -4.02 7.43 16.59
N ASP A 187 -4.23 8.51 15.84
CA ASP A 187 -5.04 8.48 14.62
C ASP A 187 -4.27 7.89 13.43
N CYS A 188 -3.35 6.95 13.69
CA CYS A 188 -2.62 6.26 12.64
C CYS A 188 -3.59 5.60 11.65
N THR A 189 -3.38 5.86 10.35
CA THR A 189 -4.19 5.29 9.27
C THR A 189 -3.77 3.87 8.90
N PHE A 190 -2.71 3.36 9.53
CA PHE A 190 -2.10 2.05 9.24
C PHE A 190 -1.74 1.86 7.75
N CYS A 191 -1.47 2.93 7.01
CA CYS A 191 -1.12 2.87 5.59
C CYS A 191 0.15 2.06 5.26
N GLY A 192 1.04 1.85 6.25
CA GLY A 192 2.26 1.05 6.10
C GLY A 192 3.39 1.72 5.31
N GLN A 193 3.26 2.98 4.92
CA GLN A 193 4.32 3.69 4.19
C GLN A 193 5.62 3.80 5.01
N CYS A 194 5.52 3.91 6.32
CA CYS A 194 6.67 3.84 7.22
C CYS A 194 7.38 2.46 7.21
N VAL A 195 6.65 1.38 6.96
CA VAL A 195 7.19 0.02 6.86
C VAL A 195 7.99 -0.16 5.58
N VAL A 196 7.43 0.21 4.41
CA VAL A 196 8.12 0.03 3.12
C VAL A 196 9.36 0.90 2.99
N HIS A 197 9.41 2.03 3.71
CA HIS A 197 10.58 2.93 3.71
C HIS A 197 11.57 2.66 4.85
N CYS A 198 11.28 1.74 5.78
CA CYS A 198 12.23 1.37 6.83
C CYS A 198 13.39 0.57 6.23
N PRO A 199 14.67 1.03 6.34
CA PRO A 199 15.81 0.33 5.73
C PRO A 199 16.22 -0.94 6.48
N VAL A 200 15.62 -1.17 7.65
CA VAL A 200 15.87 -2.31 8.54
C VAL A 200 14.55 -2.90 9.04
N GLY A 201 14.57 -3.94 9.88
CA GLY A 201 13.38 -4.54 10.50
C GLY A 201 12.89 -3.80 11.75
N GLY A 202 13.05 -2.48 11.84
CA GLY A 202 12.54 -1.67 12.96
C GLY A 202 11.04 -1.42 12.90
N LEU A 203 10.46 -1.44 11.71
CA LEU A 203 9.02 -1.42 11.45
C LEU A 203 8.67 -2.59 10.53
N GLN A 204 7.58 -3.25 10.81
CA GLN A 204 7.07 -4.38 10.04
C GLN A 204 5.54 -4.43 10.12
N GLU A 205 4.92 -5.18 9.23
CA GLU A 205 3.52 -5.58 9.37
C GLU A 205 3.34 -6.56 10.54
N HIS A 206 2.14 -6.60 11.13
CA HIS A 206 1.75 -7.68 12.03
C HIS A 206 1.76 -9.00 11.24
N ASP A 207 2.40 -10.02 11.77
CA ASP A 207 2.52 -11.33 11.12
C ASP A 207 1.32 -12.23 11.47
N ASP A 208 0.47 -12.48 10.49
CA ASP A 208 -0.72 -13.33 10.61
C ASP A 208 -0.55 -14.69 9.91
N THR A 209 0.64 -15.02 9.41
CA THR A 209 0.89 -16.28 8.67
C THR A 209 0.60 -17.53 9.51
N GLY A 210 0.87 -17.49 10.82
CA GLY A 210 0.57 -18.58 11.74
C GLY A 210 -0.92 -18.94 11.78
N LYS A 211 -1.81 -17.93 11.81
CA LYS A 211 -3.26 -18.16 11.79
C LYS A 211 -3.74 -18.87 10.53
N VAL A 212 -3.09 -18.58 9.40
CA VAL A 212 -3.43 -19.22 8.13
C VAL A 212 -2.92 -20.66 8.10
N PHE A 213 -1.69 -20.95 8.56
CA PHE A 213 -1.20 -22.32 8.68
C PHE A 213 -2.07 -23.15 9.61
N ASP A 214 -2.51 -22.59 10.75
CA ASP A 214 -3.42 -23.27 11.68
C ASP A 214 -4.77 -23.60 11.00
N ALA A 215 -5.29 -22.67 10.17
CA ALA A 215 -6.54 -22.88 9.45
C ALA A 215 -6.42 -23.93 8.33
N LEU A 216 -5.30 -23.93 7.60
CA LEU A 216 -5.01 -24.95 6.57
C LEU A 216 -4.85 -26.35 7.17
N ALA A 217 -4.44 -26.46 8.42
CA ALA A 217 -4.28 -27.72 9.13
C ALA A 217 -5.58 -28.22 9.81
N ASP A 218 -6.60 -27.37 9.92
CA ASP A 218 -7.87 -27.71 10.60
C ASP A 218 -8.87 -28.36 9.64
N PRO A 219 -9.16 -29.67 9.73
CA PRO A 219 -10.08 -30.37 8.81
C PRO A 219 -11.54 -29.93 8.96
N ASN A 220 -11.90 -29.15 10.00
CA ASN A 220 -13.23 -28.61 10.17
C ASN A 220 -13.46 -27.30 9.43
N LYS A 221 -12.40 -26.68 8.95
CA LYS A 221 -12.45 -25.42 8.18
C LYS A 221 -12.40 -25.68 6.70
N ILE A 222 -13.05 -24.82 5.96
CA ILE A 222 -12.95 -24.70 4.50
C ILE A 222 -12.22 -23.38 4.25
N THR A 223 -11.01 -23.48 3.76
CA THR A 223 -10.14 -22.33 3.56
C THR A 223 -10.38 -21.68 2.20
N VAL A 224 -10.86 -20.46 2.24
CA VAL A 224 -11.17 -19.67 1.04
C VAL A 224 -10.23 -18.47 0.98
N VAL A 225 -9.52 -18.30 -0.11
CA VAL A 225 -8.58 -17.17 -0.28
C VAL A 225 -8.96 -16.30 -1.47
N GLN A 226 -8.85 -14.98 -1.28
CA GLN A 226 -8.97 -13.99 -2.34
C GLN A 226 -7.68 -13.23 -2.55
N MET A 227 -7.41 -12.81 -3.80
CA MET A 227 -6.22 -12.07 -4.19
C MET A 227 -6.56 -10.71 -4.80
N ALA A 228 -6.04 -9.62 -4.20
CA ALA A 228 -6.27 -8.26 -4.68
C ALA A 228 -5.60 -7.97 -6.03
N PRO A 229 -6.17 -7.03 -6.84
CA PRO A 229 -5.64 -6.67 -8.15
C PRO A 229 -4.14 -6.33 -8.15
N ALA A 230 -3.68 -5.49 -7.21
CA ALA A 230 -2.28 -5.05 -7.16
C ALA A 230 -1.29 -6.13 -6.64
N VAL A 231 -1.76 -7.22 -6.07
CA VAL A 231 -0.90 -8.34 -5.64
C VAL A 231 -0.35 -9.08 -6.85
N ARG A 232 -1.18 -9.30 -7.89
CA ARG A 232 -0.84 -10.04 -9.11
C ARG A 232 0.38 -9.51 -9.85
N VAL A 233 0.68 -8.21 -9.72
CA VAL A 233 1.81 -7.57 -10.41
C VAL A 233 3.08 -7.48 -9.57
N ALA A 234 3.06 -7.94 -8.31
CA ALA A 234 4.16 -7.76 -7.37
C ALA A 234 4.60 -9.03 -6.64
N TRP A 235 3.77 -10.07 -6.53
CA TRP A 235 4.05 -11.26 -5.71
C TRP A 235 5.31 -12.01 -6.12
N ALA A 236 5.67 -11.99 -7.40
CA ALA A 236 6.81 -12.72 -7.93
C ALA A 236 8.10 -11.86 -8.06
N GLU A 237 8.08 -10.59 -7.64
CA GLU A 237 9.27 -9.72 -7.67
C GLU A 237 10.43 -10.31 -6.86
N TYR A 238 10.11 -10.99 -5.76
CA TYR A 238 11.11 -11.67 -4.94
C TYR A 238 11.84 -12.79 -5.71
N TYR A 239 11.17 -13.42 -6.67
CA TYR A 239 11.72 -14.49 -7.49
C TYR A 239 12.36 -13.96 -8.79
N HIS A 240 12.44 -12.63 -8.96
CA HIS A 240 12.94 -11.97 -10.16
C HIS A 240 12.22 -12.37 -11.45
N LEU A 241 10.94 -12.73 -11.34
CA LEU A 241 10.09 -13.06 -12.47
C LEU A 241 9.35 -11.82 -12.98
N THR A 242 9.13 -11.74 -14.30
CA THR A 242 8.36 -10.64 -14.88
C THR A 242 6.88 -10.80 -14.55
N PRO A 243 6.11 -9.71 -14.44
CA PRO A 243 4.66 -9.79 -14.18
C PRO A 243 3.88 -10.59 -15.24
N GLU A 244 4.34 -10.58 -16.48
CA GLU A 244 3.71 -11.34 -17.57
C GLU A 244 3.89 -12.84 -17.41
N PHE A 245 5.05 -13.28 -16.90
CA PHE A 245 5.28 -14.67 -16.61
C PHE A 245 4.61 -15.11 -15.31
N ALA A 246 4.67 -14.27 -14.30
CA ALA A 246 4.07 -14.53 -12.99
C ALA A 246 2.59 -14.10 -12.98
N SER A 247 1.79 -14.74 -13.84
CA SER A 247 0.36 -14.49 -13.97
C SER A 247 -0.41 -14.72 -12.65
N ALA A 248 -1.63 -14.22 -12.59
CA ALA A 248 -2.53 -14.47 -11.47
C ALA A 248 -2.84 -15.97 -11.33
N GLU A 249 -3.00 -16.65 -12.45
CA GLU A 249 -3.30 -18.09 -12.55
C GLU A 249 -2.15 -18.96 -12.02
N ARG A 250 -0.88 -18.52 -12.17
CA ARG A 250 0.26 -19.17 -11.49
C ARG A 250 0.22 -18.99 -9.97
N MET A 251 -0.25 -17.84 -9.50
CA MET A 251 -0.46 -17.63 -8.07
C MET A 251 -1.60 -18.52 -7.54
N VAL A 252 -2.65 -18.75 -8.32
CA VAL A 252 -3.70 -19.72 -7.98
C VAL A 252 -3.08 -21.11 -7.78
N THR A 253 -2.22 -21.55 -8.69
CA THR A 253 -1.50 -22.85 -8.54
C THR A 253 -0.69 -22.89 -7.25
N ALA A 254 0.05 -21.82 -6.94
CA ALA A 254 0.83 -21.74 -5.70
C ALA A 254 -0.06 -21.85 -4.44
N LEU A 255 -1.20 -21.18 -4.43
CA LEU A 255 -2.16 -21.22 -3.32
C LEU A 255 -2.82 -22.59 -3.18
N LYS A 256 -3.18 -23.23 -4.29
CA LYS A 256 -3.70 -24.61 -4.28
C LYS A 256 -2.65 -25.61 -3.76
N GLN A 257 -1.38 -25.45 -4.12
CA GLN A 257 -0.29 -26.28 -3.58
C GLN A 257 -0.07 -26.10 -2.08
N MET A 258 -0.36 -24.91 -1.54
CA MET A 258 -0.36 -24.67 -0.09
C MET A 258 -1.51 -25.34 0.65
N GLY A 259 -2.53 -25.82 -0.06
CA GLY A 259 -3.67 -26.52 0.52
C GLY A 259 -4.92 -25.68 0.70
N PHE A 260 -5.04 -24.50 0.09
CA PHE A 260 -6.31 -23.76 0.08
C PHE A 260 -7.37 -24.53 -0.71
N ASP A 261 -8.56 -24.67 -0.12
CA ASP A 261 -9.68 -25.37 -0.75
C ASP A 261 -10.22 -24.59 -1.96
N TYR A 262 -10.39 -23.28 -1.82
CA TYR A 262 -10.89 -22.40 -2.88
C TYR A 262 -10.05 -21.14 -3.01
N VAL A 263 -9.76 -20.77 -4.26
CA VAL A 263 -8.97 -19.58 -4.62
C VAL A 263 -9.78 -18.70 -5.57
N PHE A 264 -10.11 -17.51 -5.13
CA PHE A 264 -10.95 -16.55 -5.85
C PHE A 264 -10.21 -15.25 -6.15
N ASP A 265 -10.79 -14.47 -7.06
CA ASP A 265 -10.25 -13.16 -7.46
C ASP A 265 -11.03 -12.02 -6.80
N THR A 266 -10.34 -11.16 -6.05
CA THR A 266 -10.96 -9.91 -5.55
C THR A 266 -11.46 -9.00 -6.67
N ASN A 267 -11.02 -9.22 -7.92
CA ASN A 267 -11.56 -8.51 -9.08
C ASN A 267 -13.08 -8.72 -9.24
N PHE A 268 -13.59 -9.90 -8.89
CA PHE A 268 -15.04 -10.15 -8.87
C PHE A 268 -15.77 -9.14 -7.98
N THR A 269 -15.30 -8.95 -6.75
CA THR A 269 -15.92 -8.00 -5.83
C THR A 269 -15.52 -6.55 -6.09
N ALA A 270 -14.44 -6.28 -6.82
CA ALA A 270 -14.17 -4.95 -7.35
C ALA A 270 -15.22 -4.55 -8.40
N ASP A 271 -15.58 -5.45 -9.33
CA ASP A 271 -16.72 -5.23 -10.24
C ASP A 271 -18.03 -5.03 -9.49
N LEU A 272 -18.26 -5.82 -8.43
CA LEU A 272 -19.45 -5.68 -7.60
C LEU A 272 -19.49 -4.32 -6.87
N THR A 273 -18.33 -3.87 -6.35
CA THR A 273 -18.22 -2.54 -5.73
C THR A 273 -18.58 -1.44 -6.72
N ILE A 274 -18.14 -1.54 -7.98
CA ILE A 274 -18.55 -0.57 -9.02
C ILE A 274 -20.06 -0.59 -9.26
N MET A 275 -20.70 -1.74 -9.24
CA MET A 275 -22.15 -1.80 -9.41
C MET A 275 -22.89 -1.15 -8.24
N GLU A 276 -22.46 -1.37 -7.01
CA GLU A 276 -23.08 -0.78 -5.82
C GLU A 276 -22.73 0.72 -5.68
N GLU A 277 -21.44 1.07 -5.67
CA GLU A 277 -20.96 2.45 -5.51
C GLU A 277 -21.36 3.34 -6.70
N GLY A 278 -21.31 2.80 -7.93
CA GLY A 278 -21.77 3.51 -9.11
C GLY A 278 -23.28 3.76 -9.11
N SER A 279 -24.07 2.78 -8.64
CA SER A 279 -25.52 2.96 -8.47
C SER A 279 -25.84 3.95 -7.34
N GLU A 280 -25.10 3.91 -6.23
CA GLU A 280 -25.19 4.90 -5.15
C GLU A 280 -24.86 6.30 -5.65
N PHE A 281 -23.79 6.45 -6.44
CA PHE A 281 -23.43 7.72 -7.03
C PHE A 281 -24.53 8.27 -7.94
N VAL A 282 -25.10 7.45 -8.81
CA VAL A 282 -26.20 7.85 -9.71
C VAL A 282 -27.44 8.26 -8.90
N ASP A 283 -27.79 7.52 -7.84
CA ASP A 283 -28.89 7.87 -6.94
C ASP A 283 -28.65 9.22 -6.25
N ARG A 284 -27.47 9.40 -5.63
CA ARG A 284 -27.08 10.66 -4.98
C ARG A 284 -27.09 11.82 -5.99
N PHE A 285 -26.56 11.62 -7.18
CA PHE A 285 -26.48 12.66 -8.22
C PHE A 285 -27.87 13.06 -8.74
N THR A 286 -28.81 12.12 -8.83
CA THR A 286 -30.19 12.38 -9.25
C THR A 286 -30.98 13.12 -8.16
N HIS A 287 -30.62 12.94 -6.88
CA HIS A 287 -31.30 13.56 -5.73
C HIS A 287 -30.35 14.49 -4.96
N ARG A 288 -29.61 15.33 -5.69
CA ARG A 288 -28.49 16.15 -5.16
C ARG A 288 -28.83 16.93 -3.90
N GLU A 289 -30.05 17.38 -3.76
CA GLU A 289 -30.54 18.19 -2.63
C GLU A 289 -30.64 17.42 -1.30
N ARG A 290 -30.53 16.09 -1.34
CA ARG A 290 -30.62 15.22 -0.15
C ARG A 290 -29.26 14.85 0.42
N TYR A 291 -28.19 15.15 -0.30
CA TYR A 291 -26.85 14.67 0.03
C TYR A 291 -25.84 15.82 0.12
N THR A 292 -24.79 15.59 0.90
CA THR A 292 -23.61 16.45 0.95
C THR A 292 -22.62 16.08 -0.15
N TRP A 293 -21.85 17.05 -0.65
CA TRP A 293 -20.92 16.87 -1.76
C TRP A 293 -19.51 17.31 -1.40
N PRO A 294 -18.47 16.71 -2.03
CA PRO A 294 -18.51 15.63 -3.01
C PRO A 294 -18.82 14.27 -2.37
N MET A 295 -19.22 13.25 -3.19
CA MET A 295 -19.17 11.86 -2.76
C MET A 295 -17.73 11.37 -2.84
N PHE A 296 -17.25 10.67 -1.78
CA PHE A 296 -15.92 10.05 -1.74
C PHE A 296 -16.02 8.54 -1.88
N THR A 297 -15.06 7.92 -2.59
CA THR A 297 -14.88 6.46 -2.55
C THR A 297 -14.51 6.00 -1.13
N SER A 298 -14.92 4.81 -0.72
CA SER A 298 -14.70 4.25 0.62
C SER A 298 -13.86 2.97 0.64
N CYS A 299 -13.40 2.46 -0.49
CA CYS A 299 -12.67 1.21 -0.59
C CYS A 299 -11.27 1.22 0.04
N CYS A 300 -10.68 2.40 0.33
CA CYS A 300 -9.38 2.54 0.97
C CYS A 300 -9.50 2.81 2.48
N PRO A 301 -9.26 1.82 3.36
CA PRO A 301 -9.43 2.00 4.81
C PRO A 301 -8.44 3.00 5.42
N GLY A 302 -7.28 3.20 4.82
CA GLY A 302 -6.35 4.23 5.24
C GLY A 302 -6.92 5.65 5.01
N TRP A 303 -7.63 5.85 3.91
CA TRP A 303 -8.36 7.09 3.64
C TRP A 303 -9.54 7.27 4.58
N VAL A 304 -10.38 6.26 4.75
CA VAL A 304 -11.54 6.33 5.65
C VAL A 304 -11.11 6.69 7.09
N ARG A 305 -10.03 6.06 7.59
CA ARG A 305 -9.45 6.41 8.90
C ARG A 305 -8.93 7.85 8.94
N PHE A 306 -8.28 8.31 7.87
CA PHE A 306 -7.81 9.69 7.77
C PHE A 306 -8.96 10.68 7.84
N LEU A 307 -9.99 10.49 7.01
CA LEU A 307 -11.14 11.38 6.97
C LEU A 307 -11.84 11.43 8.32
N LYS A 308 -12.17 10.28 8.90
CA LYS A 308 -12.82 10.21 10.21
C LYS A 308 -11.99 10.83 11.34
N GLY A 309 -10.67 10.71 11.30
CA GLY A 309 -9.78 11.26 12.33
C GLY A 309 -9.47 12.74 12.19
N GLN A 310 -9.46 13.26 10.97
CA GLN A 310 -8.99 14.62 10.68
C GLN A 310 -10.09 15.57 10.17
N PHE A 311 -11.12 15.02 9.51
CA PHE A 311 -12.23 15.75 8.89
C PHE A 311 -13.57 15.03 9.15
N PRO A 312 -13.96 14.81 10.41
CA PRO A 312 -15.11 13.97 10.77
C PRO A 312 -16.44 14.47 10.19
N ASP A 313 -16.58 15.77 9.95
CA ASP A 313 -17.79 16.39 9.39
C ASP A 313 -18.10 15.93 7.96
N TYR A 314 -17.11 15.32 7.28
CA TYR A 314 -17.28 14.75 5.94
C TYR A 314 -17.53 13.23 5.95
N THR A 315 -17.82 12.63 7.11
CA THR A 315 -18.05 11.17 7.19
C THR A 315 -19.24 10.74 6.31
N ASP A 316 -20.31 11.52 6.26
CA ASP A 316 -21.50 11.25 5.44
C ASP A 316 -21.25 11.40 3.92
N ASN A 317 -20.15 12.02 3.54
CA ASN A 317 -19.75 12.12 2.13
C ASN A 317 -19.12 10.82 1.60
N LEU A 318 -18.70 9.90 2.48
CA LEU A 318 -18.19 8.60 2.06
C LEU A 318 -19.29 7.77 1.38
N SER A 319 -18.92 6.98 0.37
CA SER A 319 -19.77 5.90 -0.12
C SER A 319 -20.05 4.91 1.01
N THR A 320 -21.27 4.41 1.08
CA THR A 320 -21.67 3.37 2.04
C THR A 320 -21.22 1.98 1.59
N ALA A 321 -20.78 1.82 0.33
CA ALA A 321 -20.32 0.55 -0.20
C ALA A 321 -19.08 0.04 0.58
N LYS A 322 -19.12 -1.22 1.01
CA LYS A 322 -17.96 -1.90 1.58
C LYS A 322 -16.84 -1.99 0.54
N SER A 323 -15.61 -2.11 1.01
CA SER A 323 -14.51 -2.41 0.10
C SER A 323 -14.64 -3.79 -0.55
N PRO A 324 -14.04 -4.01 -1.75
CA PRO A 324 -14.04 -5.34 -2.39
C PRO A 324 -13.64 -6.49 -1.46
N GLN A 325 -12.66 -6.25 -0.57
CA GLN A 325 -12.25 -7.24 0.44
C GLN A 325 -13.41 -7.66 1.33
N GLN A 326 -14.17 -6.71 1.85
CA GLN A 326 -15.25 -6.98 2.80
C GLN A 326 -16.50 -7.51 2.10
N MET A 327 -16.81 -7.02 0.91
CA MET A 327 -17.87 -7.61 0.07
C MET A 327 -17.60 -9.08 -0.20
N PHE A 328 -16.34 -9.43 -0.49
CA PHE A 328 -15.96 -10.83 -0.70
C PHE A 328 -16.19 -11.67 0.55
N GLY A 329 -15.76 -11.20 1.72
CA GLY A 329 -15.95 -11.94 2.98
C GLY A 329 -17.43 -12.21 3.26
N ALA A 330 -18.27 -11.19 3.12
CA ALA A 330 -19.71 -11.32 3.30
C ALA A 330 -20.33 -12.32 2.30
N LEU A 331 -19.95 -12.29 1.03
CA LEU A 331 -20.43 -13.23 0.01
C LEU A 331 -19.89 -14.65 0.19
N ALA A 332 -18.64 -14.80 0.60
CA ALA A 332 -18.06 -16.12 0.87
C ALA A 332 -18.82 -16.83 2.00
N LYS A 333 -19.14 -16.11 3.07
CA LYS A 333 -19.88 -16.65 4.23
C LYS A 333 -21.41 -16.67 4.05
N SER A 334 -21.97 -16.08 2.98
CA SER A 334 -23.39 -16.13 2.68
C SER A 334 -23.68 -16.91 1.39
N TYR A 335 -23.57 -16.24 0.24
CA TYR A 335 -23.89 -16.82 -1.07
C TYR A 335 -23.10 -18.10 -1.39
N PHE A 336 -21.77 -18.06 -1.18
CA PHE A 336 -20.94 -19.22 -1.48
C PHE A 336 -21.17 -20.36 -0.49
N ALA A 337 -21.31 -20.07 0.82
CA ALA A 337 -21.64 -21.07 1.83
C ALA A 337 -22.95 -21.78 1.52
N GLU A 338 -24.00 -21.03 1.10
CA GLU A 338 -25.28 -21.58 0.67
C GLU A 338 -25.12 -22.46 -0.58
N LYS A 339 -24.34 -22.01 -1.57
CA LYS A 339 -24.10 -22.71 -2.82
C LYS A 339 -23.44 -24.06 -2.65
N ILE A 340 -22.49 -24.18 -1.70
CA ILE A 340 -21.80 -25.47 -1.40
C ILE A 340 -22.46 -26.23 -0.23
N GLY A 341 -23.53 -25.71 0.36
CA GLY A 341 -24.32 -26.38 1.40
C GLY A 341 -23.58 -26.57 2.72
N VAL A 342 -22.79 -25.57 3.16
CA VAL A 342 -22.01 -25.64 4.41
C VAL A 342 -22.39 -24.51 5.38
N ASP A 343 -22.15 -24.75 6.66
CA ASP A 343 -22.29 -23.72 7.70
C ASP A 343 -21.27 -22.57 7.45
N PRO A 344 -21.69 -21.32 7.38
CA PRO A 344 -20.80 -20.16 7.25
C PRO A 344 -19.62 -20.15 8.24
N LYS A 345 -19.79 -20.66 9.44
CA LYS A 345 -18.74 -20.74 10.49
C LYS A 345 -17.59 -21.68 10.13
N ARG A 346 -17.80 -22.59 9.19
CA ARG A 346 -16.74 -23.45 8.70
C ARG A 346 -15.87 -22.78 7.64
N ILE A 347 -16.35 -21.69 7.01
CA ILE A 347 -15.58 -20.96 6.01
C ILE A 347 -14.60 -20.03 6.71
N PHE A 348 -13.32 -20.18 6.37
CA PHE A 348 -12.23 -19.34 6.84
C PHE A 348 -11.69 -18.51 5.68
N VAL A 349 -11.97 -17.21 5.70
CA VAL A 349 -11.66 -16.28 4.61
C VAL A 349 -10.30 -15.63 4.83
N VAL A 350 -9.38 -15.85 3.89
CA VAL A 350 -8.06 -15.22 3.83
C VAL A 350 -8.03 -14.20 2.69
N SER A 351 -7.60 -12.99 2.98
CA SER A 351 -7.47 -11.91 2.00
C SER A 351 -6.00 -11.58 1.76
N ILE A 352 -5.49 -11.75 0.54
CA ILE A 352 -4.12 -11.36 0.18
C ILE A 352 -4.18 -9.95 -0.41
N MET A 353 -3.60 -8.98 0.31
CA MET A 353 -3.75 -7.55 0.06
C MET A 353 -2.41 -6.82 -0.04
N PRO A 354 -2.28 -5.78 -0.89
CA PRO A 354 -1.08 -4.95 -0.95
C PRO A 354 -0.99 -3.94 0.21
N CYS A 355 -1.76 -4.12 1.27
CA CYS A 355 -2.13 -3.09 2.24
C CYS A 355 -2.07 -3.60 3.67
N THR A 356 -1.55 -2.78 4.59
CA THR A 356 -1.57 -3.07 6.04
C THR A 356 -2.84 -2.56 6.71
N ALA A 357 -3.45 -1.46 6.22
CA ALA A 357 -4.69 -0.92 6.76
C ALA A 357 -5.89 -1.88 6.60
N LYS A 358 -5.86 -2.76 5.60
CA LYS A 358 -6.88 -3.81 5.40
C LYS A 358 -6.97 -4.80 6.58
N LYS A 359 -5.88 -4.99 7.35
CA LYS A 359 -5.91 -5.76 8.60
C LYS A 359 -6.80 -5.08 9.65
N SER A 360 -6.74 -3.74 9.75
CA SER A 360 -7.59 -3.00 10.69
C SER A 360 -9.04 -2.92 10.21
N GLU A 361 -9.29 -2.85 8.91
CA GLU A 361 -10.63 -2.87 8.34
C GLU A 361 -11.37 -4.18 8.65
N ALA A 362 -10.71 -5.32 8.45
CA ALA A 362 -11.30 -6.64 8.76
C ALA A 362 -11.64 -6.81 10.25
N ALA A 363 -10.98 -6.06 11.13
CA ALA A 363 -11.24 -6.10 12.58
C ALA A 363 -12.36 -5.16 13.03
N LEU A 364 -12.94 -4.32 12.16
CA LEU A 364 -14.01 -3.39 12.53
C LEU A 364 -15.28 -4.12 12.97
N PRO A 365 -16.00 -3.59 13.96
CA PRO A 365 -17.24 -4.22 14.44
C PRO A 365 -18.34 -4.25 13.37
N THR A 366 -18.32 -3.33 12.40
CA THR A 366 -19.26 -3.25 11.29
C THR A 366 -19.00 -4.26 10.16
N MET A 367 -17.90 -5.01 10.22
CA MET A 367 -17.52 -6.06 9.25
C MET A 367 -17.86 -7.47 9.77
N ARG A 368 -19.09 -7.63 10.30
CA ARG A 368 -19.66 -8.87 10.84
C ARG A 368 -21.11 -8.98 10.39
N THR A 369 -21.30 -9.28 9.10
CA THR A 369 -22.60 -9.13 8.45
C THR A 369 -23.44 -10.41 8.49
N VAL A 370 -22.77 -11.56 8.37
CA VAL A 370 -23.45 -12.85 8.24
C VAL A 370 -23.62 -13.54 9.59
N SER A 371 -22.68 -13.32 10.50
CA SER A 371 -22.69 -13.88 11.85
C SER A 371 -21.91 -12.97 12.80
N ASP A 372 -21.74 -13.38 14.06
CA ASP A 372 -20.87 -12.69 15.02
C ASP A 372 -19.38 -12.78 14.66
N ASP A 373 -19.01 -13.69 13.74
CA ASP A 373 -17.65 -13.82 13.24
C ASP A 373 -17.34 -12.73 12.17
N PRO A 374 -16.09 -12.31 12.02
CA PRO A 374 -15.71 -11.38 10.97
C PRO A 374 -16.07 -11.89 9.58
N ASP A 375 -16.47 -10.99 8.67
CA ASP A 375 -16.70 -11.34 7.26
C ASP A 375 -15.40 -11.88 6.62
N GLY A 376 -14.24 -11.26 6.91
CA GLY A 376 -12.90 -11.73 6.53
C GLY A 376 -12.07 -12.08 7.77
N ASP A 377 -11.59 -13.32 7.88
CA ASP A 377 -10.94 -13.81 9.10
C ASP A 377 -9.48 -13.34 9.23
N VAL A 378 -8.72 -13.36 8.14
CA VAL A 378 -7.30 -12.97 8.12
C VAL A 378 -6.96 -12.18 6.87
N VAL A 379 -6.12 -11.15 7.06
CA VAL A 379 -5.54 -10.40 5.95
C VAL A 379 -4.02 -10.62 5.94
N LEU A 380 -3.50 -11.16 4.85
CA LEU A 380 -2.07 -11.26 4.57
C LEU A 380 -1.64 -10.16 3.62
N THR A 381 -0.48 -9.58 3.85
CA THR A 381 0.17 -8.71 2.88
C THR A 381 0.84 -9.53 1.76
N THR A 382 1.17 -8.88 0.64
CA THR A 382 1.97 -9.52 -0.43
C THR A 382 3.28 -10.09 0.11
N ARG A 383 3.92 -9.43 1.08
CA ARG A 383 5.15 -9.91 1.71
C ARG A 383 4.93 -11.17 2.56
N GLU A 384 3.81 -11.25 3.29
CA GLU A 384 3.49 -12.42 4.12
C GLU A 384 3.25 -13.66 3.26
N ILE A 385 2.44 -13.57 2.20
CA ILE A 385 2.17 -14.73 1.34
C ILE A 385 3.43 -15.20 0.62
N VAL A 386 4.30 -14.29 0.18
CA VAL A 386 5.59 -14.67 -0.42
C VAL A 386 6.50 -15.39 0.59
N ARG A 387 6.49 -14.99 1.87
CA ARG A 387 7.20 -15.73 2.93
C ARG A 387 6.64 -17.13 3.11
N MET A 388 5.32 -17.31 3.07
CA MET A 388 4.69 -18.62 3.15
C MET A 388 5.09 -19.50 1.96
N PHE A 389 5.02 -19.00 0.72
CA PHE A 389 5.48 -19.73 -0.47
C PHE A 389 6.93 -20.21 -0.34
N ARG A 390 7.81 -19.37 0.20
CA ARG A 390 9.21 -19.73 0.44
C ARG A 390 9.37 -20.78 1.55
N GLY A 391 8.57 -20.69 2.61
CA GLY A 391 8.55 -21.67 3.68
C GLY A 391 8.18 -23.07 3.15
N GLU A 392 7.19 -23.13 2.26
CA GLU A 392 6.72 -24.34 1.61
C GLU A 392 7.55 -24.77 0.38
N GLN A 393 8.67 -24.09 0.10
CA GLN A 393 9.54 -24.35 -1.05
C GLN A 393 8.81 -24.29 -2.41
N ILE A 394 7.76 -23.49 -2.48
CA ILE A 394 6.98 -23.28 -3.70
C ILE A 394 7.80 -22.45 -4.70
N ASN A 395 8.03 -22.99 -5.89
CA ASN A 395 8.79 -22.31 -6.96
C ASN A 395 7.87 -21.88 -8.11
N PRO A 396 7.51 -20.61 -8.19
CA PRO A 396 6.62 -20.10 -9.25
C PRO A 396 7.14 -20.33 -10.68
N ALA A 397 8.46 -20.41 -10.86
CA ALA A 397 9.06 -20.56 -12.18
C ALA A 397 8.73 -21.92 -12.85
N THR A 398 8.33 -22.93 -12.08
CA THR A 398 8.04 -24.28 -12.57
C THR A 398 6.56 -24.62 -12.60
N MET A 399 5.68 -23.65 -12.27
CA MET A 399 4.23 -23.89 -12.16
C MET A 399 3.53 -23.69 -13.50
N GLU A 400 2.51 -24.50 -13.72
CA GLU A 400 1.50 -24.29 -14.73
C GLU A 400 0.42 -23.32 -14.21
N GLU A 401 -0.40 -22.79 -15.08
CA GLU A 401 -1.49 -21.89 -14.75
C GLU A 401 -2.75 -22.69 -14.40
N THR A 402 -3.40 -22.32 -13.29
CA THR A 402 -4.69 -22.86 -12.85
C THR A 402 -5.69 -21.72 -12.80
N PRO A 403 -6.89 -21.85 -13.39
CA PRO A 403 -7.91 -20.81 -13.31
C PRO A 403 -8.41 -20.64 -11.88
N PHE A 404 -8.96 -19.46 -11.59
CA PHE A 404 -9.69 -19.24 -10.35
C PHE A 404 -10.90 -20.15 -10.23
N ASP A 405 -11.30 -20.44 -9.00
CA ASP A 405 -12.54 -21.18 -8.74
C ASP A 405 -13.77 -20.28 -9.04
N SER A 406 -14.89 -20.92 -9.40
CA SER A 406 -16.20 -20.26 -9.62
C SER A 406 -17.12 -20.54 -8.41
N PRO A 407 -18.05 -19.61 -8.08
CA PRO A 407 -18.60 -18.51 -8.89
C PRO A 407 -18.04 -17.12 -8.56
N LEU A 408 -16.99 -16.96 -7.75
CA LEU A 408 -16.46 -15.68 -7.28
C LEU A 408 -15.06 -15.37 -7.88
N GLY A 409 -14.74 -15.93 -9.03
CA GLY A 409 -13.40 -15.91 -9.60
C GLY A 409 -13.23 -15.09 -10.87
N THR A 410 -14.32 -14.62 -11.48
CA THR A 410 -14.25 -13.87 -12.75
C THR A 410 -14.24 -12.37 -12.50
N GLY A 411 -13.19 -11.69 -12.99
CA GLY A 411 -13.08 -10.23 -12.94
C GLY A 411 -12.90 -9.63 -14.34
N THR A 412 -13.24 -8.36 -14.48
CA THR A 412 -13.07 -7.59 -15.74
C THR A 412 -11.79 -6.76 -15.72
N GLY A 413 -11.44 -6.17 -16.86
CA GLY A 413 -10.37 -5.17 -16.93
C GLY A 413 -10.62 -3.96 -16.02
N ALA A 414 -11.88 -3.53 -15.87
CA ALA A 414 -12.26 -2.47 -14.94
C ALA A 414 -11.91 -2.80 -13.48
N ALA A 415 -12.06 -4.05 -13.07
CA ALA A 415 -11.69 -4.49 -11.72
C ALA A 415 -10.17 -4.52 -11.50
N VAL A 416 -9.40 -4.93 -12.51
CA VAL A 416 -7.95 -5.02 -12.43
C VAL A 416 -7.32 -3.66 -12.11
N ILE A 417 -7.83 -2.58 -12.72
CA ILE A 417 -7.27 -1.24 -12.55
C ILE A 417 -7.50 -0.62 -11.18
N PHE A 418 -8.34 -1.20 -10.31
CA PHE A 418 -8.46 -0.79 -8.90
C PHE A 418 -7.12 -0.73 -8.15
N GLY A 419 -6.15 -1.50 -8.61
CA GLY A 419 -4.80 -1.50 -8.05
C GLY A 419 -4.00 -0.22 -8.30
N ALA A 420 -4.38 0.60 -9.28
CA ALA A 420 -3.70 1.84 -9.68
C ALA A 420 -4.51 3.07 -9.29
N SER A 421 -3.83 4.20 -9.03
CA SER A 421 -4.50 5.49 -8.77
C SER A 421 -5.26 5.99 -9.99
N GLY A 422 -6.54 6.29 -9.81
CA GLY A 422 -7.50 6.63 -10.85
C GLY A 422 -8.28 5.44 -11.41
N GLY A 423 -7.93 4.22 -10.98
CA GLY A 423 -8.57 3.01 -11.51
C GLY A 423 -9.99 2.80 -11.00
N VAL A 424 -10.27 3.12 -9.75
CA VAL A 424 -11.62 3.05 -9.19
C VAL A 424 -12.53 4.06 -9.88
N MET A 425 -12.06 5.31 -10.00
CA MET A 425 -12.81 6.37 -10.69
C MET A 425 -13.07 6.03 -12.16
N ASP A 426 -12.06 5.55 -12.88
CA ASP A 426 -12.20 5.15 -14.29
C ASP A 426 -13.26 4.04 -14.43
N ALA A 427 -13.18 2.98 -13.62
CA ALA A 427 -14.15 1.89 -13.60
C ALA A 427 -15.58 2.37 -13.25
N ALA A 428 -15.69 3.24 -12.24
CA ALA A 428 -16.98 3.81 -11.83
C ALA A 428 -17.60 4.66 -12.93
N LEU A 429 -16.82 5.54 -13.57
CA LEU A 429 -17.28 6.38 -14.68
C LEU A 429 -17.74 5.55 -15.88
N ARG A 430 -17.01 4.47 -16.23
CA ARG A 430 -17.42 3.55 -17.31
C ARG A 430 -18.81 2.97 -17.05
N SER A 431 -19.06 2.47 -15.85
CA SER A 431 -20.35 1.84 -15.51
C SER A 431 -21.45 2.85 -15.24
N ALA A 432 -21.16 4.00 -14.59
CA ALA A 432 -22.12 5.09 -14.40
C ALA A 432 -22.60 5.65 -15.75
N TYR A 433 -21.71 5.82 -16.72
CA TYR A 433 -22.07 6.21 -18.07
C TYR A 433 -23.09 5.24 -18.69
N TYR A 434 -22.84 3.92 -18.59
CA TYR A 434 -23.77 2.90 -19.07
C TYR A 434 -25.11 2.93 -18.33
N LEU A 435 -25.12 3.04 -17.01
CA LEU A 435 -26.35 3.08 -16.20
C LEU A 435 -27.28 4.23 -16.59
N VAL A 436 -26.71 5.37 -17.01
CA VAL A 436 -27.48 6.56 -17.39
C VAL A 436 -27.87 6.55 -18.89
N THR A 437 -26.95 6.15 -19.77
CA THR A 437 -27.16 6.26 -21.22
C THR A 437 -27.74 5.01 -21.87
N GLY A 438 -27.53 3.84 -21.25
CA GLY A 438 -27.84 2.52 -21.81
C GLY A 438 -26.84 2.04 -22.87
N SER A 439 -25.68 2.70 -23.01
CA SER A 439 -24.63 2.31 -23.96
C SER A 439 -23.26 2.47 -23.34
N ASN A 440 -22.29 1.62 -23.74
CA ASN A 440 -20.92 1.71 -23.26
C ASN A 440 -20.21 2.95 -23.81
N PRO A 441 -19.39 3.64 -23.00
CA PRO A 441 -18.43 4.62 -23.50
C PRO A 441 -17.25 3.92 -24.19
N ASP A 442 -16.36 4.70 -24.84
CA ASP A 442 -15.02 4.21 -25.12
C ASP A 442 -14.33 3.85 -23.80
N PRO A 443 -13.77 2.64 -23.64
CA PRO A 443 -13.09 2.22 -22.40
C PRO A 443 -11.94 3.13 -21.98
N ASP A 444 -11.38 3.94 -22.88
CA ASP A 444 -10.30 4.89 -22.60
C ASP A 444 -10.78 6.36 -22.53
N ALA A 445 -12.10 6.60 -22.57
CA ALA A 445 -12.68 7.95 -22.49
C ALA A 445 -12.29 8.74 -21.24
N PHE A 446 -12.00 8.04 -20.14
CA PHE A 446 -11.68 8.64 -18.85
C PHE A 446 -10.18 8.60 -18.51
N SER A 447 -9.31 8.41 -19.48
CA SER A 447 -7.86 8.25 -19.28
C SER A 447 -7.14 9.45 -18.65
N ALA A 448 -7.73 10.65 -18.68
CA ALA A 448 -7.14 11.87 -18.12
C ALA A 448 -6.85 11.78 -16.61
N ILE A 449 -7.57 10.92 -15.87
CA ILE A 449 -7.40 10.73 -14.42
C ILE A 449 -6.43 9.60 -14.04
N ARG A 450 -5.79 8.94 -15.01
CA ARG A 450 -4.85 7.83 -14.78
C ARG A 450 -3.45 8.32 -14.39
N GLY A 451 -2.68 7.46 -13.73
CA GLY A 451 -1.24 7.67 -13.44
C GLY A 451 -0.94 8.02 -11.99
N VAL A 452 0.34 8.23 -11.68
CA VAL A 452 0.87 8.35 -10.31
C VAL A 452 0.94 9.78 -9.77
N LYS A 453 0.56 10.81 -10.57
CA LYS A 453 0.47 12.18 -10.07
C LYS A 453 -0.47 12.23 -8.85
N GLY A 454 0.00 12.82 -7.76
CA GLY A 454 -0.69 12.78 -6.46
C GLY A 454 -2.07 13.42 -6.44
N TRP A 455 -2.37 14.39 -7.31
CA TRP A 455 -3.67 15.02 -7.50
C TRP A 455 -3.92 15.23 -9.00
N LYS A 456 -5.05 14.73 -9.47
CA LYS A 456 -5.54 14.86 -10.85
C LYS A 456 -7.01 15.21 -10.80
N GLU A 457 -7.46 16.01 -11.72
CA GLU A 457 -8.84 16.44 -11.85
C GLU A 457 -9.26 16.48 -13.31
N ALA A 458 -10.53 16.25 -13.57
CA ALA A 458 -11.11 16.33 -14.90
C ALA A 458 -12.61 16.63 -14.82
N THR A 459 -13.14 17.21 -15.87
CA THR A 459 -14.57 17.35 -16.09
C THR A 459 -14.95 16.52 -17.32
N PHE A 460 -15.97 15.68 -17.17
CA PHE A 460 -16.47 14.82 -18.24
C PHE A 460 -17.93 15.17 -18.54
N THR A 461 -18.25 15.42 -19.80
CA THR A 461 -19.64 15.63 -20.21
C THR A 461 -20.33 14.30 -20.45
N ILE A 462 -21.29 13.95 -19.62
CA ILE A 462 -22.09 12.71 -19.73
C ILE A 462 -23.44 13.02 -20.39
N PRO A 463 -23.81 12.37 -21.50
CA PRO A 463 -25.10 12.59 -22.14
C PRO A 463 -26.25 12.42 -21.17
N LYS A 464 -27.24 13.32 -21.23
CA LYS A 464 -28.44 13.40 -20.36
C LYS A 464 -28.16 13.82 -18.89
N VAL A 465 -26.89 13.92 -18.47
CA VAL A 465 -26.49 14.29 -17.10
C VAL A 465 -25.89 15.68 -17.07
N GLY A 466 -25.05 16.02 -18.04
CA GLY A 466 -24.26 17.25 -18.09
C GLY A 466 -22.81 17.04 -17.67
N ASP A 467 -22.19 18.09 -17.20
CA ASP A 467 -20.80 18.08 -16.78
C ASP A 467 -20.66 17.47 -15.37
N LEU A 468 -19.72 16.53 -15.27
CA LEU A 468 -19.35 15.84 -14.04
C LEU A 468 -17.91 16.20 -13.69
N SER A 469 -17.72 16.87 -12.55
CA SER A 469 -16.40 17.24 -12.05
C SER A 469 -15.86 16.18 -11.09
N VAL A 470 -14.69 15.64 -11.38
CA VAL A 470 -14.09 14.57 -10.59
C VAL A 470 -12.64 14.87 -10.20
N ALA A 471 -12.21 14.32 -9.07
CA ALA A 471 -10.81 14.35 -8.65
C ALA A 471 -10.31 12.95 -8.24
N VAL A 472 -9.02 12.71 -8.48
CA VAL A 472 -8.30 11.52 -8.03
C VAL A 472 -7.09 11.96 -7.23
N VAL A 473 -7.03 11.55 -5.98
CA VAL A 473 -5.98 11.94 -5.05
C VAL A 473 -5.30 10.72 -4.45
N SER A 474 -3.97 10.72 -4.44
CA SER A 474 -3.16 9.68 -3.79
C SER A 474 -2.08 10.26 -2.90
N GLY A 475 -1.87 9.63 -1.73
CA GLY A 475 -1.08 10.17 -0.63
C GLY A 475 -1.90 11.11 0.26
N LEU A 476 -1.87 10.88 1.57
CA LEU A 476 -2.76 11.59 2.51
C LEU A 476 -2.39 13.08 2.71
N SER A 477 -1.15 13.48 2.41
CA SER A 477 -0.80 14.91 2.39
C SER A 477 -1.57 15.66 1.29
N ASN A 478 -1.69 15.05 0.10
CA ASN A 478 -2.51 15.59 -0.99
C ASN A 478 -4.00 15.56 -0.63
N ALA A 479 -4.46 14.50 0.06
CA ALA A 479 -5.83 14.41 0.55
C ALA A 479 -6.13 15.52 1.58
N ARG A 480 -5.18 15.83 2.47
CA ARG A 480 -5.32 16.95 3.41
C ARG A 480 -5.47 18.29 2.67
N GLN A 481 -4.66 18.52 1.65
CA GLN A 481 -4.77 19.74 0.84
C GLN A 481 -6.12 19.82 0.14
N LEU A 482 -6.59 18.73 -0.47
CA LEU A 482 -7.92 18.63 -1.08
C LEU A 482 -9.02 18.99 -0.07
N MET A 483 -8.99 18.39 1.13
CA MET A 483 -10.01 18.63 2.16
C MET A 483 -10.01 20.08 2.62
N THR A 484 -8.83 20.68 2.80
CA THR A 484 -8.70 22.11 3.14
C THR A 484 -9.26 22.99 2.03
N ASP A 485 -8.98 22.66 0.77
CA ASP A 485 -9.49 23.42 -0.38
C ASP A 485 -11.01 23.31 -0.54
N LEU A 486 -11.60 22.17 -0.18
CA LEU A 486 -13.05 21.97 -0.10
C LEU A 486 -13.68 22.79 1.03
N GLU A 487 -13.10 22.79 2.25
CA GLU A 487 -13.57 23.57 3.39
C GLU A 487 -13.54 25.08 3.12
N GLU A 488 -12.51 25.55 2.41
CA GLU A 488 -12.35 26.94 2.03
C GLU A 488 -13.14 27.33 0.75
N GLY A 489 -13.84 26.38 0.13
CA GLY A 489 -14.63 26.60 -1.07
C GLY A 489 -13.80 26.92 -2.33
N ARG A 490 -12.51 26.55 -2.35
CA ARG A 490 -11.61 26.78 -3.50
C ARG A 490 -11.85 25.81 -4.65
N VAL A 491 -12.33 24.62 -4.32
CA VAL A 491 -12.62 23.56 -5.30
C VAL A 491 -13.98 22.93 -5.05
N HIS A 492 -14.59 22.41 -6.11
CA HIS A 492 -15.86 21.69 -6.06
C HIS A 492 -15.80 20.48 -6.97
N TYR A 493 -16.20 19.31 -6.46
CA TYR A 493 -16.26 18.07 -7.23
C TYR A 493 -17.57 17.37 -6.93
N ASP A 494 -17.99 16.52 -7.86
CA ASP A 494 -19.14 15.62 -7.69
C ASP A 494 -18.68 14.27 -7.12
N PHE A 495 -17.55 13.74 -7.60
CA PHE A 495 -17.03 12.45 -7.16
C PHE A 495 -15.52 12.48 -7.01
N VAL A 496 -15.02 11.92 -5.92
CA VAL A 496 -13.58 11.97 -5.59
C VAL A 496 -13.07 10.60 -5.17
N GLU A 497 -12.07 10.10 -5.91
CA GLU A 497 -11.28 8.94 -5.48
C GLU A 497 -10.13 9.38 -4.59
N VAL A 498 -10.01 8.77 -3.39
CA VAL A 498 -8.85 9.00 -2.52
C VAL A 498 -8.18 7.70 -2.13
N MET A 499 -6.89 7.59 -2.43
CA MET A 499 -6.02 6.50 -2.01
C MET A 499 -4.95 6.98 -1.01
N ALA A 500 -4.83 6.32 0.14
CA ALA A 500 -3.86 6.69 1.16
C ALA A 500 -2.40 6.53 0.70
N CYS A 501 -2.13 5.55 -0.17
CA CYS A 501 -0.78 5.29 -0.66
C CYS A 501 -0.49 6.07 -1.96
N PRO A 502 0.71 6.65 -2.12
CA PRO A 502 1.13 7.24 -3.38
C PRO A 502 1.03 6.23 -4.54
N GLY A 503 0.40 6.65 -5.64
CA GLY A 503 0.17 5.79 -6.81
C GLY A 503 -0.89 4.69 -6.64
N GLY A 504 -1.67 4.71 -5.53
CA GLY A 504 -2.71 3.73 -5.23
C GLY A 504 -2.19 2.44 -4.58
N CYS A 505 -2.94 1.35 -4.71
CA CYS A 505 -2.61 0.07 -4.10
C CYS A 505 -1.33 -0.57 -4.67
N ALA A 506 -0.92 -0.22 -5.88
CA ALA A 506 0.37 -0.61 -6.47
C ALA A 506 1.57 -0.13 -5.63
N GLY A 507 1.45 1.04 -4.96
CA GLY A 507 2.39 1.58 -3.97
C GLY A 507 2.04 1.22 -2.53
N GLY A 508 1.22 0.21 -2.30
CA GLY A 508 0.66 -0.16 -1.00
C GLY A 508 1.70 -0.56 0.05
N GLY A 509 1.39 -0.27 1.33
CA GLY A 509 2.27 -0.56 2.47
C GLY A 509 2.55 -2.05 2.71
N GLY A 510 1.81 -2.96 2.08
CA GLY A 510 1.99 -4.42 2.12
C GLY A 510 2.79 -5.00 0.95
N GLN A 511 3.17 -4.19 -0.05
CA GLN A 511 3.90 -4.61 -1.25
C GLN A 511 5.38 -4.93 -0.96
N PRO A 512 6.05 -5.71 -1.84
CA PRO A 512 7.49 -5.94 -1.76
C PRO A 512 8.30 -4.65 -1.64
N ILE A 513 9.39 -4.69 -0.87
CA ILE A 513 10.20 -3.52 -0.55
C ILE A 513 11.46 -3.49 -1.43
N HIS A 514 11.61 -2.41 -2.20
CA HIS A 514 12.81 -2.07 -2.97
C HIS A 514 13.42 -0.81 -2.35
N ASP A 515 14.49 -0.96 -1.56
CA ASP A 515 15.03 0.13 -0.75
C ASP A 515 15.43 1.35 -1.59
N GLY A 516 14.69 2.44 -1.41
CA GLY A 516 14.93 3.71 -2.11
C GLY A 516 14.41 3.76 -3.56
N THR A 517 13.64 2.76 -4.03
CA THR A 517 13.01 2.74 -5.36
C THR A 517 11.51 2.64 -5.24
N GLU A 518 10.80 3.59 -5.84
CA GLU A 518 9.34 3.59 -5.91
C GLU A 518 8.87 2.74 -7.10
N MET A 519 8.00 1.77 -6.83
CA MET A 519 7.53 0.80 -7.85
C MET A 519 6.07 1.02 -8.26
N ALA A 520 5.38 2.01 -7.69
CA ALA A 520 3.95 2.23 -7.91
C ALA A 520 3.61 2.46 -9.38
N GLU A 521 4.43 3.26 -10.09
CA GLU A 521 4.22 3.55 -11.51
C GLU A 521 4.42 2.31 -12.38
N ALA A 522 5.51 1.58 -12.18
CA ALA A 522 5.82 0.39 -12.95
C ALA A 522 4.73 -0.68 -12.78
N ARG A 523 4.30 -0.94 -11.55
CA ARG A 523 3.22 -1.88 -11.23
C ARG A 523 1.87 -1.40 -11.77
N GLY A 524 1.57 -0.11 -11.64
CA GLY A 524 0.35 0.50 -12.17
C GLY A 524 0.24 0.37 -13.69
N ASN A 525 1.33 0.59 -14.42
CA ASN A 525 1.38 0.44 -15.87
C ASN A 525 1.08 -1.00 -16.31
N VAL A 526 1.50 -2.00 -15.55
CA VAL A 526 1.14 -3.41 -15.83
C VAL A 526 -0.36 -3.63 -15.68
N LEU A 527 -1.00 -3.07 -14.62
CA LEU A 527 -2.45 -3.17 -14.42
C LEU A 527 -3.24 -2.53 -15.58
N TRP A 528 -2.84 -1.33 -16.02
CA TRP A 528 -3.44 -0.68 -17.19
C TRP A 528 -3.29 -1.50 -18.47
N ASN A 529 -2.15 -2.17 -18.64
CA ASN A 529 -1.93 -3.05 -19.80
C ASN A 529 -2.79 -4.33 -19.72
N ILE A 530 -3.05 -4.86 -18.55
CA ILE A 530 -3.96 -6.00 -18.35
C ILE A 530 -5.38 -5.60 -18.72
N ASP A 531 -5.89 -4.46 -18.21
CA ASP A 531 -7.21 -3.93 -18.61
C ASP A 531 -7.33 -3.80 -20.12
N LYS A 532 -6.34 -3.18 -20.75
CA LYS A 532 -6.35 -2.93 -22.19
C LYS A 532 -6.43 -4.21 -23.02
N LYS A 533 -5.90 -5.33 -22.51
CA LYS A 533 -5.92 -6.65 -23.14
C LYS A 533 -7.11 -7.51 -22.72
N SER A 534 -7.87 -7.07 -21.71
CA SER A 534 -9.01 -7.83 -21.19
C SER A 534 -10.14 -7.89 -22.23
N PRO A 535 -10.76 -9.06 -22.45
CA PRO A 535 -11.90 -9.20 -23.34
C PRO A 535 -13.15 -8.45 -22.85
N VAL A 536 -13.30 -8.29 -21.53
CA VAL A 536 -14.38 -7.55 -20.88
C VAL A 536 -13.76 -6.43 -20.07
N ARG A 537 -14.12 -5.18 -20.38
CA ARG A 537 -13.52 -3.98 -19.76
C ARG A 537 -14.52 -3.15 -18.93
N PHE A 538 -15.71 -3.67 -18.71
CA PHE A 538 -16.80 -3.01 -18.00
C PHE A 538 -17.34 -3.90 -16.89
N SER A 539 -17.43 -3.39 -15.65
CA SER A 539 -17.88 -4.15 -14.48
C SER A 539 -19.32 -4.69 -14.63
N HIS A 540 -20.21 -3.92 -15.24
CA HIS A 540 -21.60 -4.31 -15.48
C HIS A 540 -21.76 -5.45 -16.51
N GLU A 541 -20.74 -5.77 -17.28
CA GLU A 541 -20.71 -6.89 -18.23
C GLU A 541 -20.17 -8.19 -17.63
N ASN A 542 -19.71 -8.18 -16.36
CA ASN A 542 -19.22 -9.39 -15.70
C ASN A 542 -20.37 -10.42 -15.56
N PRO A 543 -20.27 -11.62 -16.20
CA PRO A 543 -21.36 -12.59 -16.21
C PRO A 543 -21.67 -13.20 -14.84
N GLU A 544 -20.64 -13.35 -13.97
CA GLU A 544 -20.85 -13.84 -12.61
C GLU A 544 -21.55 -12.80 -11.74
N ILE A 545 -21.27 -11.50 -11.91
CA ILE A 545 -21.98 -10.40 -11.24
C ILE A 545 -23.45 -10.37 -11.67
N GLN A 546 -23.74 -10.47 -12.97
CA GLN A 546 -25.10 -10.54 -13.47
C GLN A 546 -25.86 -11.75 -12.90
N THR A 547 -25.18 -12.89 -12.77
CA THR A 547 -25.76 -14.10 -12.18
C THR A 547 -26.01 -13.92 -10.68
N LEU A 548 -25.06 -13.32 -9.94
CA LEU A 548 -25.20 -13.03 -8.52
C LEU A 548 -26.43 -12.14 -8.23
N TYR A 549 -26.65 -11.08 -9.04
CA TYR A 549 -27.84 -10.24 -8.87
C TYR A 549 -29.11 -11.02 -9.19
N ARG A 550 -29.15 -11.74 -10.30
CA ARG A 550 -30.33 -12.51 -10.70
C ARG A 550 -30.73 -13.58 -9.68
N GLU A 551 -29.75 -14.30 -9.11
CA GLU A 551 -30.01 -15.46 -8.25
C GLU A 551 -30.11 -15.09 -6.77
N TYR A 552 -29.37 -14.07 -6.32
CA TYR A 552 -29.18 -13.83 -4.89
C TYR A 552 -29.46 -12.40 -4.44
N LEU A 553 -28.79 -11.41 -4.98
CA LEU A 553 -28.87 -10.00 -4.54
C LEU A 553 -30.08 -9.26 -5.10
N ARG A 554 -30.67 -9.70 -6.21
CA ARG A 554 -31.77 -9.12 -6.99
C ARG A 554 -31.35 -7.92 -7.84
N ALA A 555 -30.92 -6.81 -7.23
CA ALA A 555 -30.48 -5.60 -7.90
C ALA A 555 -29.49 -4.83 -7.04
N PRO A 556 -28.66 -3.94 -7.61
CA PRO A 556 -27.89 -2.98 -6.83
C PRO A 556 -28.77 -2.19 -5.86
N LEU A 557 -28.25 -1.86 -4.68
CA LEU A 557 -28.94 -1.15 -3.60
C LEU A 557 -30.23 -1.83 -3.10
N SER A 558 -30.52 -3.08 -3.49
CA SER A 558 -31.65 -3.84 -2.92
C SER A 558 -31.45 -4.07 -1.42
N GLY A 559 -32.51 -4.38 -0.68
CA GLY A 559 -32.40 -4.60 0.77
C GLY A 559 -31.38 -5.69 1.16
N ARG A 560 -31.24 -6.78 0.35
CA ARG A 560 -30.24 -7.83 0.59
C ARG A 560 -28.83 -7.34 0.21
N SER A 561 -28.70 -6.65 -0.90
CA SER A 561 -27.45 -6.04 -1.34
C SER A 561 -26.96 -5.02 -0.31
N HIS A 562 -27.84 -4.12 0.12
CA HIS A 562 -27.50 -3.12 1.14
C HIS A 562 -27.07 -3.76 2.46
N HIS A 563 -27.77 -4.80 2.93
CA HIS A 563 -27.38 -5.49 4.17
C HIS A 563 -26.00 -6.16 4.08
N LEU A 564 -25.66 -6.82 2.98
CA LEU A 564 -24.43 -7.58 2.83
C LEU A 564 -23.23 -6.69 2.42
N LEU A 565 -23.47 -5.71 1.55
CA LEU A 565 -22.42 -5.02 0.79
C LEU A 565 -22.22 -3.57 1.19
N HIS A 566 -23.06 -3.01 2.07
CA HIS A 566 -22.91 -1.65 2.56
C HIS A 566 -22.57 -1.63 4.05
N THR A 567 -22.06 -0.52 4.53
CA THR A 567 -21.64 -0.35 5.93
C THR A 567 -22.01 1.05 6.43
N ASP A 568 -22.26 1.10 7.72
CA ASP A 568 -22.39 2.33 8.47
C ASP A 568 -21.01 2.79 8.95
N HIS A 569 -20.57 3.95 8.50
CA HIS A 569 -19.32 4.56 8.97
C HIS A 569 -19.41 5.12 10.39
N GLU A 570 -20.60 5.22 10.98
CA GLU A 570 -20.83 5.67 12.35
C GLU A 570 -20.55 4.58 13.40
N GLY A 571 -20.65 3.31 13.04
CA GLY A 571 -20.53 2.16 13.94
C GLY A 571 -19.17 1.97 14.60
N TRP A 572 -18.18 2.84 14.35
CA TRP A 572 -16.86 2.82 14.98
C TRP A 572 -16.22 4.21 15.04
N LYS A 573 -15.29 4.43 15.97
CA LYS A 573 -14.64 5.74 16.19
C LYS A 573 -13.13 5.66 16.07
N MET A 574 -12.51 6.77 15.65
CA MET A 574 -11.07 6.96 15.75
C MET A 574 -10.66 7.25 17.21
N PRO A 575 -9.42 6.89 17.63
CA PRO A 575 -8.99 7.01 19.04
C PRO A 575 -9.12 8.42 19.63
N ASN A 576 -8.93 9.46 18.84
CA ASN A 576 -9.04 10.85 19.30
C ASN A 576 -10.42 11.48 19.07
N GLN A 577 -11.39 10.77 18.50
CA GLN A 577 -12.79 11.21 18.44
C GLN A 577 -13.44 11.03 19.82
N LYS A 578 -13.96 12.12 20.37
CA LYS A 578 -14.68 12.14 21.65
C LYS A 578 -16.11 11.59 21.53
#